data_cf8e904cd8a57fa59de70771b5f9d749
#
_entry.id   cf8e904cd8a57fa59de70771b5f9d749
#
_cell.length_a   1.000
_cell.length_b   1.000
_cell.length_c   1.000
_cell.angle_alpha   90.00
_cell.angle_beta   90.00
_cell.angle_gamma   90.00
#
_symmetry.space_group_name_H-M   'P 1'
#
loop_
_entity.id
_entity.type
_entity.pdbx_description
1 polymer ?
#
loop_
_entity_poly.entity_id
_entity_poly.type
_entity_poly.pdbx_seq_one_letter_code
_entity_poly.pdbx_strand_id
1 'polypeptide(L)'
;DAGVGMAAHIRKAITEADVILCLNGRFGEAATGAWELLSVPNPVQKIIHSHASDAEIGKVYQPDIAFHAGPNEMAAALSATGLPNGNDTEREGWRTSLRAAYEASLHAPAQNSPVDMAAVMRHLQDVLPDDVIITHGAGNFSLWPDKCFAFGAGQRLLGPQSGAMGYGLPAALAACVACPERMVVCFAGDGDIFQADSFITGT
;
A
#
# COMPACT_ATOMS: atom_id res chain seq x y z
N ASP A 1 -1.89 -3.61 3.13
CA ASP A 1 -0.98 -2.50 3.38
C ASP A 1 -0.43 -2.57 4.81
N ALA A 2 0.88 -2.58 4.94
CA ALA A 2 1.60 -2.62 6.22
C ALA A 2 1.92 -1.19 6.72
N GLY A 3 0.99 -0.28 6.59
CA GLY A 3 1.14 1.11 7.00
C GLY A 3 0.18 1.51 8.12
N VAL A 4 -0.14 2.79 8.16
CA VAL A 4 -1.11 3.35 9.10
C VAL A 4 -2.45 2.62 8.97
N GLY A 5 -2.96 2.11 10.08
CA GLY A 5 -4.20 1.33 10.10
C GLY A 5 -4.09 -0.07 9.49
N MET A 6 -2.94 -0.71 9.65
CA MET A 6 -2.71 -2.11 9.24
C MET A 6 -3.84 -3.02 9.72
N ALA A 7 -4.44 -3.78 8.79
CA ALA A 7 -5.50 -4.72 9.11
C ALA A 7 -4.99 -5.89 9.97
N ALA A 8 -5.84 -6.41 10.83
CA ALA A 8 -5.48 -7.48 11.78
C ALA A 8 -4.95 -8.75 11.08
N HIS A 9 -5.52 -9.11 9.93
CA HIS A 9 -5.05 -10.27 9.17
C HIS A 9 -3.66 -10.10 8.58
N ILE A 10 -3.28 -8.87 8.18
CA ILE A 10 -1.93 -8.56 7.71
C ILE A 10 -0.93 -8.60 8.87
N ARG A 11 -1.29 -7.99 10.01
CA ARG A 11 -0.48 -8.06 11.23
C ARG A 11 -0.21 -9.53 11.62
N LYS A 12 -1.25 -10.35 11.65
CA LYS A 12 -1.16 -11.77 11.93
C LYS A 12 -0.22 -12.48 10.94
N ALA A 13 -0.40 -12.25 9.64
CA ALA A 13 0.45 -12.86 8.61
C ALA A 13 1.94 -12.52 8.78
N ILE A 14 2.26 -11.28 9.11
CA ILE A 14 3.66 -10.86 9.33
C ILE A 14 4.23 -11.53 10.59
N THR A 15 3.46 -11.57 11.69
CA THR A 15 3.94 -12.15 12.94
C THR A 15 4.06 -13.68 12.93
N GLU A 16 3.28 -14.36 12.10
CA GLU A 16 3.30 -15.82 11.94
C GLU A 16 4.19 -16.30 10.78
N ALA A 17 4.77 -15.40 10.01
CA ALA A 17 5.69 -15.78 8.93
C ALA A 17 6.99 -16.37 9.48
N ASP A 18 7.54 -17.39 8.82
CA ASP A 18 8.87 -17.94 9.13
C ASP A 18 9.97 -17.04 8.56
N VAL A 19 9.72 -16.45 7.38
CA VAL A 19 10.68 -15.63 6.63
C VAL A 19 10.00 -14.35 6.16
N ILE A 20 10.68 -13.22 6.34
CA ILE A 20 10.28 -11.93 5.83
C ILE A 20 11.30 -11.48 4.77
N LEU A 21 10.86 -11.37 3.52
CA LEU A 21 11.63 -10.77 2.44
C LEU A 21 11.26 -9.28 2.30
N CYS A 22 12.17 -8.40 2.69
CA CYS A 22 11.99 -6.96 2.61
C CYS A 22 12.75 -6.41 1.40
N LEU A 23 12.02 -5.99 0.37
CA LEU A 23 12.58 -5.41 -0.85
C LEU A 23 12.47 -3.89 -0.81
N ASN A 24 13.59 -3.21 -0.62
CA ASN A 24 13.73 -1.76 -0.53
C ASN A 24 12.83 -1.09 0.54
N GLY A 25 12.40 -1.86 1.54
CA GLY A 25 11.64 -1.36 2.70
C GLY A 25 12.58 -0.86 3.80
N ARG A 26 12.13 0.14 4.58
CA ARG A 26 12.93 0.74 5.66
C ARG A 26 12.62 0.19 7.05
N PHE A 27 11.61 -0.64 7.20
CA PHE A 27 11.11 -1.06 8.51
C PHE A 27 10.84 0.15 9.45
N GLY A 28 10.23 1.20 8.87
CA GLY A 28 9.91 2.42 9.60
C GLY A 28 8.78 2.24 10.60
N GLU A 29 8.59 3.24 11.45
CA GLU A 29 7.60 3.27 12.53
C GLU A 29 6.19 2.85 12.09
N ALA A 30 5.67 3.47 11.02
CA ALA A 30 4.31 3.19 10.53
C ALA A 30 4.14 1.74 10.05
N ALA A 31 5.13 1.19 9.32
CA ALA A 31 5.05 -0.16 8.76
C ALA A 31 5.22 -1.26 9.81
N THR A 32 5.80 -0.93 10.96
CA THR A 32 6.10 -1.88 12.04
C THR A 32 5.28 -1.64 13.30
N GLY A 33 4.29 -0.74 13.25
CA GLY A 33 3.48 -0.39 14.40
C GLY A 33 4.31 0.12 15.56
N ALA A 34 5.11 1.19 15.34
CA ALA A 34 6.04 1.75 16.31
C ALA A 34 7.12 0.73 16.79
N TRP A 35 7.55 -0.14 15.86
CA TRP A 35 8.52 -1.24 16.12
C TRP A 35 8.05 -2.29 17.13
N GLU A 36 6.73 -2.38 17.35
CA GLU A 36 6.13 -3.39 18.25
C GLU A 36 5.72 -4.67 17.50
N LEU A 37 5.68 -4.64 16.14
CA LEU A 37 5.21 -5.77 15.35
C LEU A 37 6.15 -6.98 15.42
N LEU A 38 7.45 -6.73 15.46
CA LEU A 38 8.51 -7.73 15.54
C LEU A 38 9.49 -7.35 16.67
N SER A 39 10.16 -8.34 17.25
CA SER A 39 11.16 -8.11 18.31
C SER A 39 12.40 -7.41 17.78
N VAL A 40 12.76 -6.27 18.35
CA VAL A 40 13.95 -5.49 18.01
C VAL A 40 15.12 -5.92 18.93
N PRO A 41 16.34 -6.09 18.40
CA PRO A 41 16.75 -6.04 16.99
C PRO A 41 16.64 -7.41 16.29
N ASN A 42 16.36 -8.47 17.02
CA ASN A 42 16.39 -9.85 16.54
C ASN A 42 14.99 -10.47 16.61
N PRO A 43 14.19 -10.39 15.54
CA PRO A 43 12.90 -11.06 15.49
C PRO A 43 13.07 -12.58 15.41
N VAL A 44 11.99 -13.31 15.71
CA VAL A 44 11.98 -14.77 15.57
C VAL A 44 11.95 -15.19 14.10
N GLN A 45 11.41 -14.32 13.23
CA GLN A 45 11.38 -14.51 11.79
C GLN A 45 12.77 -14.34 11.18
N LYS A 46 13.09 -15.13 10.17
CA LYS A 46 14.27 -14.89 9.34
C LYS A 46 14.05 -13.67 8.45
N ILE A 47 14.96 -12.71 8.50
CA ILE A 47 14.89 -11.50 7.68
C ILE A 47 15.88 -11.55 6.54
N ILE A 48 15.35 -11.44 5.31
CA ILE A 48 16.14 -11.17 4.10
C ILE A 48 15.85 -9.71 3.75
N HIS A 49 16.86 -8.84 3.83
CA HIS A 49 16.70 -7.41 3.60
C HIS A 49 17.54 -6.93 2.42
N SER A 50 16.90 -6.36 1.41
CA SER A 50 17.54 -5.69 0.29
C SER A 50 17.15 -4.22 0.29
N HIS A 51 18.14 -3.33 0.15
CA HIS A 51 17.90 -1.90 0.04
C HIS A 51 18.96 -1.23 -0.83
N ALA A 52 18.57 -0.18 -1.60
CA ALA A 52 19.46 0.61 -2.44
C ALA A 52 20.47 1.45 -1.65
N SER A 53 20.20 1.72 -0.37
CA SER A 53 21.13 2.36 0.57
C SER A 53 21.53 1.36 1.65
N ASP A 54 22.82 1.17 1.82
CA ASP A 54 23.39 0.31 2.87
C ASP A 54 23.10 0.84 4.29
N ALA A 55 22.93 2.15 4.44
CA ALA A 55 22.59 2.80 5.70
C ALA A 55 21.20 2.40 6.25
N GLU A 56 20.31 1.85 5.44
CA GLU A 56 19.00 1.36 5.88
C GLU A 56 19.02 -0.12 6.27
N ILE A 57 20.01 -0.89 5.80
CA ILE A 57 20.13 -2.31 6.10
C ILE A 57 20.60 -2.52 7.52
N GLY A 58 19.82 -3.27 8.31
CA GLY A 58 20.15 -3.52 9.71
C GLY A 58 19.96 -2.36 10.67
N LYS A 59 19.35 -1.26 10.22
CA LYS A 59 19.15 -0.05 11.03
C LYS A 59 18.23 -0.26 12.24
N VAL A 60 17.23 -1.13 12.09
CA VAL A 60 16.30 -1.47 13.18
C VAL A 60 16.36 -2.96 13.50
N TYR A 61 16.15 -3.79 12.48
CA TYR A 61 16.18 -5.25 12.64
C TYR A 61 17.44 -5.83 12.00
N GLN A 62 18.10 -6.72 12.72
CA GLN A 62 19.28 -7.42 12.23
C GLN A 62 18.84 -8.43 11.16
N PRO A 63 19.24 -8.29 9.89
CA PRO A 63 18.90 -9.27 8.87
C PRO A 63 19.76 -10.54 8.98
N ASP A 64 19.17 -11.71 8.69
CA ASP A 64 19.92 -12.95 8.49
C ASP A 64 20.69 -12.93 7.17
N ILE A 65 20.09 -12.34 6.13
CA ILE A 65 20.71 -12.15 4.81
C ILE A 65 20.48 -10.71 4.37
N ALA A 66 21.53 -10.04 3.94
CA ALA A 66 21.50 -8.66 3.50
C ALA A 66 22.02 -8.51 2.06
N PHE A 67 21.34 -7.68 1.27
CA PHE A 67 21.77 -7.33 -0.08
C PHE A 67 21.76 -5.80 -0.27
N HIS A 68 22.91 -5.22 -0.57
CA HIS A 68 22.97 -3.84 -1.03
C HIS A 68 22.62 -3.82 -2.53
N ALA A 69 21.31 -3.79 -2.81
CA ALA A 69 20.76 -3.80 -4.16
C ALA A 69 19.39 -3.09 -4.17
N GLY A 70 19.11 -2.38 -5.24
CA GLY A 70 17.81 -1.74 -5.47
C GLY A 70 16.71 -2.76 -5.78
N PRO A 71 15.44 -2.32 -5.80
CA PRO A 71 14.31 -3.21 -6.00
C PRO A 71 14.29 -3.87 -7.38
N ASN A 72 14.76 -3.17 -8.44
CA ASN A 72 14.76 -3.72 -9.80
C ASN A 72 15.81 -4.81 -9.97
N GLU A 73 17.02 -4.58 -9.46
CA GLU A 73 18.12 -5.54 -9.49
C GLU A 73 17.76 -6.81 -8.70
N MET A 74 17.15 -6.62 -7.52
CA MET A 74 16.75 -7.74 -6.69
C MET A 74 15.58 -8.54 -7.30
N ALA A 75 14.59 -7.86 -7.90
CA ALA A 75 13.50 -8.51 -8.61
C ALA A 75 14.00 -9.31 -9.81
N ALA A 76 14.94 -8.76 -10.60
CA ALA A 76 15.57 -9.47 -11.72
C ALA A 76 16.34 -10.72 -11.26
N ALA A 77 17.13 -10.60 -10.18
CA ALA A 77 17.87 -11.72 -9.62
C ALA A 77 16.93 -12.83 -9.11
N LEU A 78 15.89 -12.47 -8.37
CA LEU A 78 14.89 -13.42 -7.89
C LEU A 78 14.17 -14.14 -9.06
N SER A 79 13.83 -13.42 -10.10
CA SER A 79 13.20 -14.00 -11.30
C SER A 79 14.13 -14.98 -12.03
N ALA A 80 15.44 -14.75 -11.98
CA ALA A 80 16.43 -15.62 -12.63
C ALA A 80 16.77 -16.88 -11.81
N THR A 81 16.48 -16.91 -10.52
CA THR A 81 16.83 -18.07 -9.64
C THR A 81 16.01 -19.33 -9.90
N GLY A 82 14.90 -19.23 -10.65
CA GLY A 82 14.04 -20.38 -10.88
C GLY A 82 13.56 -20.99 -9.57
N LEU A 83 12.72 -20.29 -8.85
CA LEU A 83 12.14 -20.78 -7.59
C LEU A 83 11.52 -22.16 -7.82
N PRO A 84 11.78 -23.16 -6.94
CA PRO A 84 11.19 -24.47 -7.09
C PRO A 84 9.66 -24.36 -7.09
N ASN A 85 9.02 -25.01 -8.04
CA ASN A 85 7.55 -25.18 -8.07
C ASN A 85 7.16 -26.06 -6.86
N GLY A 86 7.05 -25.47 -5.70
CA GLY A 86 6.60 -26.17 -4.51
C GLY A 86 5.09 -26.39 -4.56
N ASN A 87 4.67 -27.61 -4.77
CA ASN A 87 3.33 -28.06 -4.44
C ASN A 87 3.25 -28.26 -2.92
N ASP A 88 3.22 -27.15 -2.21
CA ASP A 88 3.11 -27.17 -0.76
C ASP A 88 1.70 -26.76 -0.38
N THR A 89 0.92 -27.74 0.08
CA THR A 89 -0.47 -27.55 0.48
C THR A 89 -0.63 -26.54 1.63
N GLU A 90 0.38 -26.43 2.52
CA GLU A 90 0.36 -25.45 3.61
C GLU A 90 0.49 -24.02 3.07
N ARG A 91 1.42 -23.78 2.16
CA ARG A 91 1.60 -22.46 1.52
C ARG A 91 0.38 -22.07 0.70
N GLU A 92 -0.22 -23.04 -0.01
CA GLU A 92 -1.46 -22.82 -0.75
C GLU A 92 -2.62 -22.46 0.19
N GLY A 93 -2.77 -23.18 1.30
CA GLY A 93 -3.76 -22.88 2.34
C GLY A 93 -3.57 -21.49 2.93
N TRP A 94 -2.32 -21.13 3.25
CA TRP A 94 -1.98 -19.80 3.79
C TRP A 94 -2.29 -18.67 2.78
N ARG A 95 -1.86 -18.83 1.53
CA ARG A 95 -2.14 -17.89 0.43
C ARG A 95 -3.64 -17.71 0.22
N THR A 96 -4.40 -18.79 0.20
CA THR A 96 -5.86 -18.77 0.02
C THR A 96 -6.56 -18.05 1.19
N SER A 97 -6.14 -18.31 2.43
CA SER A 97 -6.70 -17.65 3.61
C SER A 97 -6.43 -16.14 3.62
N LEU A 98 -5.22 -15.72 3.23
CA LEU A 98 -4.89 -14.31 3.11
C LEU A 98 -5.67 -13.62 1.99
N ARG A 99 -5.87 -14.30 0.87
CA ARG A 99 -6.68 -13.77 -0.23
C ARG A 99 -8.13 -13.59 0.19
N ALA A 100 -8.72 -14.57 0.86
CA ALA A 100 -10.08 -14.48 1.38
C ALA A 100 -10.23 -13.35 2.42
N ALA A 101 -9.24 -13.17 3.31
CA ALA A 101 -9.23 -12.08 4.27
C ALA A 101 -9.12 -10.70 3.61
N TYR A 102 -8.33 -10.58 2.55
CA TYR A 102 -8.26 -9.37 1.74
C TYR A 102 -9.61 -9.06 1.08
N GLU A 103 -10.22 -10.05 0.40
CA GLU A 103 -11.52 -9.87 -0.25
C GLU A 103 -12.61 -9.46 0.74
N ALA A 104 -12.63 -10.09 1.92
CA ALA A 104 -13.53 -9.69 2.99
C ALA A 104 -13.28 -8.24 3.48
N SER A 105 -12.02 -7.79 3.50
CA SER A 105 -11.66 -6.44 3.95
C SER A 105 -12.08 -5.32 2.98
N LEU A 106 -12.36 -5.65 1.72
CA LEU A 106 -12.91 -4.68 0.76
C LEU A 106 -14.35 -4.29 1.09
N HIS A 107 -15.05 -5.11 1.89
CA HIS A 107 -16.44 -4.89 2.27
C HIS A 107 -16.52 -4.27 3.67
N ALA A 108 -16.29 -2.97 3.75
CA ALA A 108 -16.49 -2.25 5.01
C ALA A 108 -17.96 -2.34 5.45
N PRO A 109 -18.23 -2.48 6.76
CA PRO A 109 -19.60 -2.45 7.27
C PRO A 109 -20.26 -1.10 7.00
N ALA A 110 -21.61 -1.10 6.89
CA ALA A 110 -22.38 0.11 6.73
C ALA A 110 -22.07 1.11 7.85
N GLN A 111 -21.92 2.38 7.47
CA GLN A 111 -21.60 3.46 8.41
C GLN A 111 -22.90 4.07 8.96
N ASN A 112 -22.98 4.21 10.28
CA ASN A 112 -24.08 4.96 10.92
C ASN A 112 -23.73 6.46 10.91
N SER A 113 -23.73 7.06 9.73
CA SER A 113 -23.41 8.47 9.49
C SER A 113 -24.34 9.03 8.40
N PRO A 114 -24.46 10.37 8.25
CA PRO A 114 -25.25 10.98 7.18
C PRO A 114 -24.84 10.53 5.77
N VAL A 115 -23.58 10.14 5.59
CA VAL A 115 -23.06 9.57 4.34
C VAL A 115 -22.41 8.21 4.67
N ASP A 116 -22.94 7.14 4.07
CA ASP A 116 -22.32 5.81 4.13
C ASP A 116 -21.21 5.70 3.07
N MET A 117 -19.98 5.99 3.47
CA MET A 117 -18.83 5.92 2.56
C MET A 117 -18.58 4.50 2.04
N ALA A 118 -18.93 3.46 2.82
CA ALA A 118 -18.83 2.08 2.32
C ALA A 118 -19.78 1.84 1.14
N ALA A 119 -21.00 2.40 1.19
CA ALA A 119 -21.94 2.36 0.06
C ALA A 119 -21.42 3.17 -1.15
N VAL A 120 -20.83 4.34 -0.90
CA VAL A 120 -20.19 5.16 -1.96
C VAL A 120 -19.09 4.36 -2.65
N MET A 121 -18.18 3.72 -1.91
CA MET A 121 -17.09 2.95 -2.51
C MET A 121 -17.59 1.75 -3.32
N ARG A 122 -18.61 1.03 -2.82
CA ARG A 122 -19.25 -0.05 -3.60
C ARG A 122 -19.83 0.47 -4.92
N HIS A 123 -20.57 1.58 -4.87
CA HIS A 123 -21.13 2.19 -6.07
C HIS A 123 -20.04 2.62 -7.05
N LEU A 124 -18.97 3.26 -6.59
CA LEU A 124 -17.85 3.64 -7.44
C LEU A 124 -17.14 2.43 -8.07
N GLN A 125 -17.02 1.32 -7.34
CA GLN A 125 -16.47 0.08 -7.89
C GLN A 125 -17.30 -0.46 -9.07
N ASP A 126 -18.63 -0.25 -9.05
CA ASP A 126 -19.55 -0.75 -10.08
C ASP A 126 -19.62 0.16 -11.30
N VAL A 127 -19.42 1.48 -11.14
CA VAL A 127 -19.68 2.46 -12.20
C VAL A 127 -18.43 3.06 -12.84
N LEU A 128 -17.27 3.00 -12.17
CA LEU A 128 -16.03 3.55 -12.70
C LEU A 128 -15.42 2.62 -13.77
N PRO A 129 -14.83 3.20 -14.83
CA PRO A 129 -14.23 2.42 -15.90
C PRO A 129 -13.00 1.62 -15.44
N ASP A 130 -12.69 0.56 -16.20
CA ASP A 130 -11.57 -0.36 -15.93
C ASP A 130 -10.18 0.29 -16.06
N ASP A 131 -10.12 1.53 -16.51
CA ASP A 131 -8.90 2.30 -16.68
C ASP A 131 -8.89 3.61 -15.86
N VAL A 132 -9.84 3.79 -14.92
CA VAL A 132 -9.91 4.99 -14.08
C VAL A 132 -8.59 5.28 -13.36
N ILE A 133 -8.28 6.56 -13.22
CA ILE A 133 -7.20 7.05 -12.36
C ILE A 133 -7.85 7.68 -11.13
N ILE A 134 -7.56 7.12 -9.95
CA ILE A 134 -8.00 7.69 -8.68
C ILE A 134 -6.81 8.42 -8.06
N THR A 135 -7.03 9.64 -7.59
CA THR A 135 -6.03 10.40 -6.84
C THR A 135 -6.57 10.76 -5.47
N HIS A 136 -5.70 10.91 -4.48
CA HIS A 136 -6.11 11.42 -3.17
C HIS A 136 -4.98 12.19 -2.49
N GLY A 137 -5.34 13.07 -1.59
CA GLY A 137 -4.42 13.69 -0.66
C GLY A 137 -4.27 12.89 0.65
N ALA A 138 -3.91 13.55 1.74
CA ALA A 138 -3.73 12.92 3.04
C ALA A 138 -4.85 13.31 4.01
N GLY A 139 -5.56 12.32 4.52
CA GLY A 139 -6.63 12.48 5.49
C GLY A 139 -7.45 11.20 5.64
N ASN A 140 -8.44 11.20 6.53
CA ASN A 140 -9.30 10.03 6.75
C ASN A 140 -10.07 9.60 5.50
N PHE A 141 -10.34 10.52 4.59
CA PHE A 141 -11.00 10.24 3.32
C PHE A 141 -10.17 9.35 2.40
N SER A 142 -8.83 9.43 2.45
CA SER A 142 -7.94 8.63 1.60
C SER A 142 -7.98 7.14 1.92
N LEU A 143 -8.34 6.79 3.15
CA LEU A 143 -8.45 5.39 3.56
C LEU A 143 -9.54 4.62 2.81
N TRP A 144 -10.53 5.31 2.27
CA TRP A 144 -11.64 4.67 1.56
C TRP A 144 -11.20 4.08 0.22
N PRO A 145 -10.60 4.84 -0.72
CA PRO A 145 -10.06 4.25 -1.94
C PRO A 145 -8.93 3.27 -1.67
N ASP A 146 -8.08 3.50 -0.65
CA ASP A 146 -6.97 2.61 -0.31
C ASP A 146 -7.43 1.22 0.17
N LYS A 147 -8.54 1.16 0.91
CA LYS A 147 -8.98 -0.08 1.57
C LYS A 147 -10.19 -0.73 0.95
N CYS A 148 -11.08 0.05 0.33
CA CYS A 148 -12.38 -0.41 -0.12
C CYS A 148 -12.56 -0.40 -1.64
N PHE A 149 -11.50 -0.13 -2.40
CA PHE A 149 -11.52 -0.20 -3.85
C PHE A 149 -10.56 -1.29 -4.36
N ALA A 150 -11.09 -2.23 -5.14
CA ALA A 150 -10.30 -3.31 -5.72
C ALA A 150 -9.74 -2.88 -7.08
N PHE A 151 -8.50 -2.46 -7.12
CA PHE A 151 -7.85 -1.99 -8.34
C PHE A 151 -7.55 -3.14 -9.31
N GLY A 152 -8.00 -2.99 -10.55
CA GLY A 152 -7.65 -3.85 -11.68
C GLY A 152 -6.36 -3.40 -12.39
N ALA A 153 -5.89 -4.19 -13.35
CA ALA A 153 -4.61 -3.96 -14.05
C ALA A 153 -4.54 -2.63 -14.81
N GLY A 154 -5.68 -2.12 -15.33
CA GLY A 154 -5.77 -0.85 -16.06
C GLY A 154 -5.83 0.38 -15.16
N GLN A 155 -6.35 0.21 -13.96
CA GLN A 155 -6.60 1.29 -13.01
C GLN A 155 -5.32 1.77 -12.31
N ARG A 156 -5.33 3.01 -11.80
CA ARG A 156 -4.20 3.58 -11.06
C ARG A 156 -4.68 4.32 -9.83
N LEU A 157 -3.90 4.22 -8.76
CA LEU A 157 -4.05 5.02 -7.55
C LEU A 157 -2.81 5.90 -7.38
N LEU A 158 -3.02 7.20 -7.24
CA LEU A 158 -1.97 8.19 -6.98
C LEU A 158 -2.22 8.82 -5.62
N GLY A 159 -1.35 8.57 -4.67
CA GLY A 159 -1.41 9.12 -3.32
C GLY A 159 -0.06 9.65 -2.84
N PRO A 160 -0.02 10.53 -1.86
CA PRO A 160 1.21 11.11 -1.34
C PRO A 160 2.00 10.08 -0.54
N GLN A 161 3.21 9.75 -0.94
CA GLN A 161 4.07 8.79 -0.23
C GLN A 161 4.47 9.26 1.17
N SER A 162 4.57 10.57 1.38
CA SER A 162 4.92 11.17 2.66
C SER A 162 3.71 11.52 3.54
N GLY A 163 2.49 11.21 3.10
CA GLY A 163 1.27 11.64 3.79
C GLY A 163 1.05 13.15 3.74
N ALA A 164 1.56 13.84 2.71
CA ALA A 164 1.40 15.27 2.55
C ALA A 164 0.00 15.62 2.05
N MET A 165 -0.67 16.56 2.71
CA MET A 165 -1.89 17.18 2.20
C MET A 165 -1.59 18.04 0.96
N GLY A 166 -2.60 18.29 0.13
CA GLY A 166 -2.48 19.11 -1.08
C GLY A 166 -1.95 18.37 -2.32
N TYR A 167 -1.67 17.08 -2.23
CA TYR A 167 -1.18 16.28 -3.35
C TYR A 167 -2.29 15.87 -4.34
N GLY A 168 -3.49 15.53 -3.84
CA GLY A 168 -4.53 14.85 -4.62
C GLY A 168 -5.01 15.65 -5.82
N LEU A 169 -5.28 16.94 -5.66
CA LEU A 169 -5.81 17.80 -6.72
C LEU A 169 -4.76 18.10 -7.81
N PRO A 170 -3.53 18.53 -7.52
CA PRO A 170 -2.49 18.67 -8.53
C PRO A 170 -2.20 17.37 -9.30
N ALA A 171 -2.20 16.23 -8.59
CA ALA A 171 -2.02 14.92 -9.23
C ALA A 171 -3.18 14.58 -10.19
N ALA A 172 -4.43 14.93 -9.83
CA ALA A 172 -5.58 14.77 -10.70
C ALA A 172 -5.46 15.62 -11.97
N LEU A 173 -5.08 16.90 -11.83
CA LEU A 173 -4.86 17.79 -12.96
C LEU A 173 -3.75 17.28 -13.89
N ALA A 174 -2.63 16.83 -13.30
CA ALA A 174 -1.53 16.24 -14.07
C ALA A 174 -1.98 14.98 -14.81
N ALA A 175 -2.78 14.12 -14.16
CA ALA A 175 -3.33 12.92 -14.78
C ALA A 175 -4.30 13.25 -15.95
N CYS A 176 -5.13 14.26 -15.81
CA CYS A 176 -6.02 14.74 -16.90
C CYS A 176 -5.22 15.26 -18.11
N VAL A 177 -4.09 15.92 -17.87
CA VAL A 177 -3.22 16.41 -18.95
C VAL A 177 -2.46 15.26 -19.62
N ALA A 178 -1.97 14.31 -18.82
CA ALA A 178 -1.17 13.19 -19.31
C ALA A 178 -2.00 12.08 -20.01
N CYS A 179 -3.26 11.92 -19.58
CA CYS A 179 -4.17 10.88 -20.06
C CYS A 179 -5.57 11.47 -20.31
N PRO A 180 -5.73 12.34 -21.31
CA PRO A 180 -6.97 13.10 -21.52
C PRO A 180 -8.19 12.23 -21.86
N GLU A 181 -7.98 10.99 -22.31
CA GLU A 181 -9.02 10.02 -22.63
C GLU A 181 -9.52 9.21 -21.42
N ARG A 182 -8.81 9.31 -20.27
CA ARG A 182 -9.14 8.52 -19.08
C ARG A 182 -9.92 9.35 -18.07
N MET A 183 -10.86 8.70 -17.39
CA MET A 183 -11.54 9.31 -16.26
C MET A 183 -10.58 9.46 -15.07
N VAL A 184 -10.59 10.64 -14.46
CA VAL A 184 -9.82 10.92 -13.24
C VAL A 184 -10.80 11.29 -12.13
N VAL A 185 -10.66 10.63 -10.98
CA VAL A 185 -11.46 10.88 -9.76
C VAL A 185 -10.52 11.27 -8.63
N CYS A 186 -10.77 12.45 -8.04
CA CYS A 186 -9.97 12.94 -6.92
C CYS A 186 -10.76 12.86 -5.61
N PHE A 187 -10.19 12.16 -4.62
CA PHE A 187 -10.67 12.20 -3.24
C PHE A 187 -9.89 13.28 -2.49
N ALA A 188 -10.59 14.32 -2.05
CA ALA A 188 -9.97 15.43 -1.33
C ALA A 188 -10.88 15.90 -0.19
N GLY A 189 -10.30 16.23 0.95
CA GLY A 189 -10.96 16.95 2.02
C GLY A 189 -10.81 18.46 1.82
N ASP A 190 -11.56 19.24 2.59
CA ASP A 190 -11.50 20.71 2.58
C ASP A 190 -10.09 21.25 2.81
N GLY A 191 -9.41 20.78 3.87
CA GLY A 191 -8.03 21.16 4.15
C GLY A 191 -7.02 20.74 3.09
N ASP A 192 -7.27 19.62 2.41
CA ASP A 192 -6.43 19.15 1.31
C ASP A 192 -6.54 20.07 0.08
N ILE A 193 -7.76 20.50 -0.24
CA ILE A 193 -8.02 21.45 -1.33
C ILE A 193 -7.37 22.80 -1.04
N PHE A 194 -7.53 23.34 0.18
CA PHE A 194 -6.91 24.61 0.56
C PHE A 194 -5.38 24.60 0.49
N GLN A 195 -4.74 23.49 0.82
CA GLN A 195 -3.30 23.35 0.65
C GLN A 195 -2.87 23.20 -0.81
N ALA A 196 -3.74 22.63 -1.65
CA ALA A 196 -3.48 22.52 -3.09
C ALA A 196 -3.53 23.87 -3.80
N ASP A 197 -4.28 24.85 -3.30
CA ASP A 197 -4.45 26.15 -3.91
C ASP A 197 -3.11 26.89 -4.11
N SER A 198 -2.22 26.84 -3.12
CA SER A 198 -0.88 27.44 -3.21
C SER A 198 -0.01 26.79 -4.32
N PHE A 199 -0.22 25.52 -4.65
CA PHE A 199 0.49 24.84 -5.74
C PHE A 199 -0.10 25.16 -7.12
N ILE A 200 -1.40 25.44 -7.20
CA ILE A 200 -2.10 25.73 -8.46
C ILE A 200 -1.97 27.20 -8.82
N THR A 201 -2.08 28.09 -7.86
CA THR A 201 -2.08 29.56 -8.09
C THR A 201 -0.67 30.16 -8.10
N GLY A 202 0.34 29.44 -7.58
CA GLY A 202 1.72 29.92 -7.55
C GLY A 202 1.95 31.09 -6.59
N THR A 203 1.08 31.25 -5.59
CA THR A 203 1.20 32.31 -4.54
C THR A 203 1.64 31.72 -3.19
#